data_8e44f4e2cc88bf015e73f121790dddf7
#
_entry.id   8e44f4e2cc88bf015e73f121790dddf7
#
_cell.length_a   1.000
_cell.length_b   1.000
_cell.length_c   1.000
_cell.angle_alpha   90.00
_cell.angle_beta   90.00
_cell.angle_gamma   90.00
#
_symmetry.space_group_name_H-M   'P 1'
#
loop_
_entity.id
_entity.type
_entity.pdbx_description
1 polymer ?
#
loop_
_entity_poly.entity_id
_entity_poly.type
_entity_poly.pdbx_seq_one_letter_code
_entity_poly.pdbx_strand_id
1 'polypeptide(L)'
;MHKLRHLLSVAPMMDWTDRHCRFFHRLITQSTLLYTEMVTTGALLFGDQARHLDFDACEHPLALQLGGSEPEDLAKCAKLGQAWGYDEINLNCGCPSERVQRGAFGACLMNEPQTVAAGVKAMLDVVDIPVTVKHRIGIDHNESYEFVRDFVGEVSLAGCDIFIVHARNAVLKGLSPKENRDIPPLRYGTVHRLKKDFPHLTFVLNGGLQNNAQIALEGPKIDGVMVGRAAYHTPFMMRSWDTWFKEGKIGADLEHVSGEPSEALRFEIEQQMAQYMSIQCKSTGQSWLSMARHMLGLWHGQAGARLWRQVWSDSHLKDLSPLEVMQRATLARKGVKKGEKALGGA
;
A
#
# COMPACT_ATOMS: atom_id res chain seq x y z
N MET A 1 16.50 -8.53 11.85
CA MET A 1 15.92 -7.23 11.50
C MET A 1 14.84 -7.30 10.40
N HIS A 2 14.97 -8.12 9.34
CA HIS A 2 13.99 -8.17 8.24
C HIS A 2 12.56 -8.58 8.65
N LYS A 3 12.36 -9.52 9.56
CA LYS A 3 11.03 -9.99 9.99
C LYS A 3 10.15 -8.89 10.61
N LEU A 4 10.73 -7.99 11.40
CA LEU A 4 9.97 -6.89 12.01
C LEU A 4 9.46 -5.87 10.97
N ARG A 5 10.18 -5.67 9.87
CA ARG A 5 9.76 -4.74 8.80
C ARG A 5 8.42 -5.13 8.16
N HIS A 6 8.10 -6.43 8.11
CA HIS A 6 6.85 -6.94 7.53
C HIS A 6 5.70 -7.09 8.53
N LEU A 7 5.88 -6.66 9.79
CA LEU A 7 4.84 -6.78 10.82
C LEU A 7 3.53 -6.15 10.35
N LEU A 8 3.59 -4.92 9.82
CA LEU A 8 2.45 -4.22 9.24
C LEU A 8 2.87 -3.45 7.99
N SER A 9 2.04 -3.54 6.96
CA SER A 9 2.30 -2.88 5.67
C SER A 9 1.01 -2.41 4.99
N VAL A 10 1.16 -1.42 4.11
CA VAL A 10 0.07 -0.94 3.23
C VAL A 10 0.21 -1.61 1.87
N ALA A 11 -0.87 -2.22 1.40
CA ALA A 11 -0.89 -2.94 0.12
C ALA A 11 -0.66 -2.01 -1.09
N PRO A 12 0.07 -2.46 -2.11
CA PRO A 12 0.14 -1.78 -3.41
C PRO A 12 -1.25 -1.69 -4.04
N MET A 13 -1.68 -0.49 -4.40
CA MET A 13 -3.01 -0.22 -4.96
C MET A 13 -2.89 0.78 -6.10
N MET A 14 -3.21 0.35 -7.34
CA MET A 14 -3.22 1.21 -8.51
C MET A 14 -4.13 2.43 -8.29
N ASP A 15 -3.69 3.59 -8.74
CA ASP A 15 -4.31 4.91 -8.58
C ASP A 15 -4.40 5.43 -7.14
N TRP A 16 -3.97 4.64 -6.15
CA TRP A 16 -4.08 5.01 -4.73
C TRP A 16 -2.75 5.14 -4.01
N THR A 17 -1.80 4.20 -4.18
CA THR A 17 -0.53 4.24 -3.44
C THR A 17 0.61 4.88 -4.24
N ASP A 18 0.30 5.99 -4.92
CA ASP A 18 1.31 6.85 -5.52
C ASP A 18 2.16 7.56 -4.46
N ARG A 19 3.21 8.29 -4.88
CA ARG A 19 4.12 8.99 -3.97
C ARG A 19 3.39 9.96 -3.02
N HIS A 20 2.31 10.59 -3.47
CA HIS A 20 1.57 11.57 -2.68
C HIS A 20 0.76 10.91 -1.56
N CYS A 21 0.17 9.74 -1.83
CA CYS A 21 -0.47 8.91 -0.83
C CYS A 21 0.53 8.39 0.19
N ARG A 22 1.71 7.91 -0.25
CA ARG A 22 2.74 7.38 0.64
C ARG A 22 3.31 8.48 1.54
N PHE A 23 3.54 9.68 1.01
CA PHE A 23 3.87 10.85 1.82
C PHE A 23 2.81 11.10 2.90
N PHE A 24 1.53 11.16 2.52
CA PHE A 24 0.42 11.33 3.49
C PHE A 24 0.39 10.23 4.54
N HIS A 25 0.55 8.97 4.15
CA HIS A 25 0.60 7.85 5.10
C HIS A 25 1.77 7.99 6.08
N ARG A 26 2.92 8.48 5.63
CA ARG A 26 4.09 8.67 6.49
C ARG A 26 3.91 9.78 7.53
N LEU A 27 3.04 10.74 7.30
CA LEU A 27 2.66 11.70 8.33
C LEU A 27 1.88 11.07 9.49
N ILE A 28 1.32 9.87 9.28
CA ILE A 28 0.48 9.15 10.26
C ILE A 28 1.25 8.04 10.96
N THR A 29 2.11 7.32 10.26
CA THR A 29 2.89 6.16 10.75
C THR A 29 4.34 6.24 10.32
N GLN A 30 5.27 5.93 11.23
CA GLN A 30 6.73 6.02 10.97
C GLN A 30 7.34 4.67 10.58
N SER A 31 6.74 3.55 11.01
CA SER A 31 7.36 2.23 10.92
C SER A 31 6.73 1.31 9.87
N THR A 32 5.52 1.63 9.41
CA THR A 32 4.78 0.81 8.46
C THR A 32 5.49 0.73 7.11
N LEU A 33 5.69 -0.49 6.59
CA LEU A 33 6.23 -0.68 5.25
C LEU A 33 5.21 -0.24 4.20
N LEU A 34 5.59 0.75 3.39
CA LEU A 34 4.78 1.25 2.28
C LEU A 34 5.20 0.59 0.97
N TYR A 35 4.27 0.49 0.04
CA TYR A 35 4.50 -0.08 -1.29
C TYR A 35 4.16 0.95 -2.36
N THR A 36 4.93 0.95 -3.45
CA THR A 36 4.53 1.66 -4.67
C THR A 36 3.26 1.04 -5.26
N GLU A 37 2.67 1.70 -6.23
CA GLU A 37 1.82 1.02 -7.18
C GLU A 37 2.63 -0.03 -7.94
N MET A 38 1.98 -0.97 -8.62
CA MET A 38 2.69 -1.92 -9.48
C MET A 38 3.26 -1.21 -10.70
N VAL A 39 4.58 -1.23 -10.84
CA VAL A 39 5.31 -0.71 -12.01
C VAL A 39 5.73 -1.87 -12.90
N THR A 40 5.41 -1.81 -14.21
CA THR A 40 5.82 -2.87 -15.12
C THR A 40 7.29 -2.74 -15.53
N THR A 41 7.95 -3.87 -15.79
CA THR A 41 9.35 -3.86 -16.27
C THR A 41 9.50 -3.01 -17.52
N GLY A 42 8.57 -3.10 -18.47
CA GLY A 42 8.59 -2.28 -19.68
C GLY A 42 8.49 -0.77 -19.41
N ALA A 43 7.74 -0.36 -18.39
CA ALA A 43 7.66 1.07 -18.02
C ALA A 43 8.98 1.60 -17.46
N LEU A 44 9.76 0.77 -16.76
CA LEU A 44 11.06 1.16 -16.23
C LEU A 44 12.18 1.11 -17.27
N LEU A 45 12.15 0.12 -18.15
CA LEU A 45 13.22 -0.07 -19.15
C LEU A 45 13.10 0.86 -20.35
N PHE A 46 11.87 1.24 -20.74
CA PHE A 46 11.61 2.00 -21.96
C PHE A 46 10.87 3.31 -21.72
N GLY A 47 10.44 3.60 -20.50
CA GLY A 47 9.71 4.81 -20.14
C GLY A 47 10.53 5.81 -19.33
N ASP A 48 9.84 6.77 -18.75
CA ASP A 48 10.42 7.75 -17.82
C ASP A 48 10.56 7.11 -16.42
N GLN A 49 11.80 6.74 -16.08
CA GLN A 49 12.13 6.09 -14.81
C GLN A 49 11.81 6.99 -13.61
N ALA A 50 12.12 8.28 -13.68
CA ALA A 50 11.89 9.20 -12.58
C ALA A 50 10.40 9.31 -12.25
N ARG A 51 9.54 9.34 -13.26
CA ARG A 51 8.08 9.33 -13.06
C ARG A 51 7.58 8.14 -12.24
N HIS A 52 8.24 6.99 -12.36
CA HIS A 52 7.80 5.74 -11.71
C HIS A 52 8.54 5.43 -10.41
N LEU A 53 9.78 5.89 -10.28
CA LEU A 53 10.65 5.52 -9.16
C LEU A 53 10.85 6.65 -8.15
N ASP A 54 10.49 7.89 -8.49
CA ASP A 54 10.71 9.03 -7.59
C ASP A 54 9.82 8.96 -6.34
N PHE A 55 10.41 9.26 -5.19
CA PHE A 55 9.77 9.28 -3.88
C PHE A 55 10.40 10.33 -2.97
N ASP A 56 9.71 10.69 -1.89
CA ASP A 56 10.26 11.54 -0.83
C ASP A 56 11.03 10.66 0.17
N ALA A 57 12.19 11.15 0.63
CA ALA A 57 13.01 10.42 1.60
C ALA A 57 12.27 10.03 2.89
N CYS A 58 11.22 10.75 3.25
CA CYS A 58 10.39 10.38 4.40
C CYS A 58 9.56 9.11 4.19
N GLU A 59 9.33 8.65 2.93
CA GLU A 59 8.47 7.50 2.65
C GLU A 59 9.01 6.17 3.16
N HIS A 60 10.30 6.07 3.50
CA HIS A 60 10.91 4.85 4.05
C HIS A 60 10.29 4.39 5.40
N PRO A 61 10.20 3.06 5.62
CA PRO A 61 10.59 1.96 4.72
C PRO A 61 9.62 1.81 3.53
N LEU A 62 10.19 1.60 2.34
CA LEU A 62 9.48 1.62 1.07
C LEU A 62 9.87 0.45 0.15
N ALA A 63 8.88 -0.28 -0.37
CA ALA A 63 9.03 -1.37 -1.32
C ALA A 63 8.60 -0.96 -2.73
N LEU A 64 9.41 -1.32 -3.74
CA LEU A 64 9.04 -1.22 -5.15
C LEU A 64 8.31 -2.48 -5.58
N GLN A 65 7.06 -2.38 -6.03
CA GLN A 65 6.37 -3.52 -6.62
C GLN A 65 6.53 -3.56 -8.14
N LEU A 66 7.09 -4.67 -8.65
CA LEU A 66 7.28 -4.95 -10.07
C LEU A 66 6.19 -5.86 -10.63
N GLY A 67 5.84 -5.62 -11.89
CA GLY A 67 5.03 -6.52 -12.72
C GLY A 67 5.82 -6.89 -13.98
N GLY A 68 6.09 -8.17 -14.16
CA GLY A 68 6.83 -8.71 -15.30
C GLY A 68 6.99 -10.23 -15.14
N SER A 69 7.47 -10.90 -16.20
CA SER A 69 7.72 -12.35 -16.23
C SER A 69 9.13 -12.69 -16.70
N GLU A 70 9.76 -11.81 -17.48
CA GLU A 70 11.08 -12.08 -18.04
C GLU A 70 12.18 -11.88 -16.98
N PRO A 71 12.98 -12.93 -16.65
CA PRO A 71 13.99 -12.87 -15.58
C PRO A 71 15.04 -11.76 -15.77
N GLU A 72 15.52 -11.57 -16.99
CA GLU A 72 16.52 -10.53 -17.29
C GLU A 72 15.98 -9.12 -17.07
N ASP A 73 14.73 -8.86 -17.46
CA ASP A 73 14.09 -7.55 -17.28
C ASP A 73 13.77 -7.29 -15.81
N LEU A 74 13.32 -8.32 -15.08
CA LEU A 74 13.13 -8.26 -13.62
C LEU A 74 14.43 -7.94 -12.91
N ALA A 75 15.55 -8.59 -13.27
CA ALA A 75 16.86 -8.32 -12.70
C ALA A 75 17.33 -6.88 -12.94
N LYS A 76 17.18 -6.36 -14.18
CA LYS A 76 17.50 -4.96 -14.50
C LYS A 76 16.66 -3.99 -13.67
N CYS A 77 15.35 -4.25 -13.55
CA CYS A 77 14.44 -3.40 -12.79
C CYS A 77 14.71 -3.47 -11.28
N ALA A 78 15.05 -4.65 -10.74
CA ALA A 78 15.45 -4.80 -9.34
C ALA A 78 16.72 -3.99 -9.02
N LYS A 79 17.73 -4.05 -9.88
CA LYS A 79 18.95 -3.27 -9.76
C LYS A 79 18.68 -1.75 -9.80
N LEU A 80 17.78 -1.31 -10.69
CA LEU A 80 17.32 0.08 -10.71
C LEU A 80 16.64 0.45 -9.38
N GLY A 81 15.73 -0.38 -8.88
CA GLY A 81 15.05 -0.13 -7.60
C GLY A 81 16.04 0.02 -6.43
N GLN A 82 17.02 -0.88 -6.32
CA GLN A 82 18.07 -0.76 -5.28
C GLN A 82 18.90 0.53 -5.47
N ALA A 83 19.28 0.86 -6.70
CA ALA A 83 20.05 2.07 -6.98
C ALA A 83 19.28 3.37 -6.67
N TRP A 84 17.97 3.37 -6.80
CA TRP A 84 17.09 4.47 -6.38
C TRP A 84 16.89 4.54 -4.87
N GLY A 85 17.28 3.50 -4.12
CA GLY A 85 17.23 3.49 -2.66
C GLY A 85 16.02 2.78 -2.07
N TYR A 86 15.26 2.00 -2.82
CA TYR A 86 14.18 1.19 -2.26
C TYR A 86 14.69 0.15 -1.26
N ASP A 87 13.90 -0.10 -0.22
CA ASP A 87 14.24 -1.05 0.85
C ASP A 87 13.92 -2.50 0.49
N GLU A 88 13.10 -2.73 -0.52
CA GLU A 88 12.60 -4.05 -0.95
C GLU A 88 12.15 -4.02 -2.40
N ILE A 89 12.34 -5.13 -3.10
CA ILE A 89 11.69 -5.42 -4.39
C ILE A 89 10.59 -6.46 -4.18
N ASN A 90 9.39 -6.17 -4.66
CA ASN A 90 8.25 -7.09 -4.55
C ASN A 90 7.75 -7.47 -5.94
N LEU A 91 7.61 -8.77 -6.21
CA LEU A 91 7.05 -9.27 -7.46
C LEU A 91 5.54 -9.48 -7.32
N ASN A 92 4.77 -8.94 -8.26
CA ASN A 92 3.33 -9.12 -8.31
C ASN A 92 2.94 -10.42 -9.04
N CYS A 93 2.42 -11.38 -8.28
CA CYS A 93 1.79 -12.62 -8.78
C CYS A 93 0.32 -12.72 -8.35
N GLY A 94 -0.40 -11.58 -8.17
CA GLY A 94 -1.75 -11.59 -7.62
C GLY A 94 -2.78 -10.68 -8.32
N CYS A 95 -2.36 -9.84 -9.28
CA CYS A 95 -3.26 -8.94 -10.00
C CYS A 95 -4.02 -9.70 -11.10
N PRO A 96 -5.37 -9.73 -11.09
CA PRO A 96 -6.16 -10.47 -12.08
C PRO A 96 -6.62 -9.60 -13.26
N SER A 97 -6.13 -8.36 -13.43
CA SER A 97 -6.63 -7.47 -14.48
C SER A 97 -6.29 -7.97 -15.89
N GLU A 98 -7.19 -7.78 -16.86
CA GLU A 98 -6.99 -8.18 -18.26
C GLU A 98 -5.72 -7.58 -18.87
N ARG A 99 -5.40 -6.31 -18.54
CA ARG A 99 -4.19 -5.65 -19.03
C ARG A 99 -2.93 -6.40 -18.57
N VAL A 100 -2.94 -6.88 -17.33
CA VAL A 100 -1.84 -7.63 -16.72
C VAL A 100 -1.75 -9.04 -17.34
N GLN A 101 -2.90 -9.69 -17.56
CA GLN A 101 -2.95 -11.01 -18.24
C GLN A 101 -2.42 -10.94 -19.66
N ARG A 102 -2.75 -9.89 -20.43
CA ARG A 102 -2.21 -9.67 -21.79
C ARG A 102 -0.69 -9.50 -21.79
N GLY A 103 -0.13 -8.99 -20.71
CA GLY A 103 1.31 -8.86 -20.49
C GLY A 103 1.97 -10.13 -19.94
N ALA A 104 1.24 -11.22 -19.78
CA ALA A 104 1.70 -12.50 -19.22
C ALA A 104 2.38 -12.36 -17.83
N PHE A 105 1.83 -11.52 -16.94
CA PHE A 105 2.29 -11.36 -15.54
C PHE A 105 1.13 -11.21 -14.57
N GLY A 106 1.40 -11.01 -13.28
CA GLY A 106 0.37 -10.93 -12.23
C GLY A 106 -0.18 -12.31 -11.83
N ALA A 107 -1.50 -12.42 -11.63
CA ALA A 107 -2.09 -13.65 -11.08
C ALA A 107 -1.90 -14.88 -11.97
N CYS A 108 -1.83 -14.73 -13.29
CA CYS A 108 -1.61 -15.86 -14.21
C CYS A 108 -0.28 -16.59 -13.95
N LEU A 109 0.74 -15.88 -13.43
CA LEU A 109 2.02 -16.48 -13.08
C LEU A 109 1.94 -17.54 -11.98
N MET A 110 0.86 -17.60 -11.21
CA MET A 110 0.69 -18.70 -10.25
C MET A 110 0.56 -20.07 -10.92
N ASN A 111 0.20 -20.12 -12.21
CA ASN A 111 0.24 -21.36 -13.00
C ASN A 111 1.64 -21.71 -13.54
N GLU A 112 2.60 -20.82 -13.38
CA GLU A 112 3.96 -20.93 -13.91
C GLU A 112 5.01 -20.71 -12.80
N PRO A 113 5.02 -21.53 -11.73
CA PRO A 113 5.89 -21.33 -10.57
C PRO A 113 7.38 -21.33 -10.94
N GLN A 114 7.80 -22.05 -11.96
CA GLN A 114 9.19 -22.06 -12.45
C GLN A 114 9.58 -20.71 -13.06
N THR A 115 8.67 -20.06 -13.81
CA THR A 115 8.91 -18.72 -14.35
C THR A 115 9.08 -17.70 -13.22
N VAL A 116 8.23 -17.78 -12.17
CA VAL A 116 8.36 -16.94 -10.98
C VAL A 116 9.65 -17.20 -10.24
N ALA A 117 10.02 -18.46 -10.04
CA ALA A 117 11.27 -18.88 -9.39
C ALA A 117 12.51 -18.36 -10.15
N ALA A 118 12.51 -18.49 -11.49
CA ALA A 118 13.59 -17.94 -12.33
C ALA A 118 13.71 -16.41 -12.20
N GLY A 119 12.57 -15.70 -12.22
CA GLY A 119 12.53 -14.24 -12.03
C GLY A 119 13.03 -13.81 -10.66
N VAL A 120 12.59 -14.49 -9.59
CA VAL A 120 13.06 -14.24 -8.20
C VAL A 120 14.56 -14.47 -8.09
N LYS A 121 15.05 -15.60 -8.59
CA LYS A 121 16.49 -15.92 -8.59
C LYS A 121 17.29 -14.84 -9.32
N ALA A 122 16.88 -14.44 -10.51
CA ALA A 122 17.55 -13.41 -11.28
C ALA A 122 17.60 -12.05 -10.57
N MET A 123 16.55 -11.69 -9.84
CA MET A 123 16.54 -10.47 -9.01
C MET A 123 17.50 -10.62 -7.82
N LEU A 124 17.45 -11.72 -7.06
CA LEU A 124 18.30 -11.96 -5.90
C LEU A 124 19.79 -11.98 -6.26
N ASP A 125 20.15 -12.40 -7.45
CA ASP A 125 21.56 -12.44 -7.91
C ASP A 125 22.17 -11.05 -8.14
N VAL A 126 21.34 -10.00 -8.19
CA VAL A 126 21.80 -8.64 -8.56
C VAL A 126 21.50 -7.55 -7.52
N VAL A 127 20.81 -7.89 -6.42
CA VAL A 127 20.50 -6.95 -5.34
C VAL A 127 20.78 -7.55 -3.97
N ASP A 128 21.11 -6.68 -3.00
CA ASP A 128 21.35 -7.04 -1.59
C ASP A 128 20.12 -6.81 -0.71
N ILE A 129 19.06 -6.16 -1.26
CA ILE A 129 17.81 -5.92 -0.56
C ILE A 129 16.84 -7.09 -0.74
N PRO A 130 15.88 -7.30 0.17
CA PRO A 130 14.93 -8.39 0.06
C PRO A 130 14.13 -8.39 -1.26
N VAL A 131 13.96 -9.58 -1.84
CA VAL A 131 13.04 -9.85 -2.94
C VAL A 131 11.87 -10.68 -2.41
N THR A 132 10.66 -10.17 -2.53
CA THR A 132 9.44 -10.75 -1.96
C THR A 132 8.40 -11.02 -3.03
N VAL A 133 7.47 -11.94 -2.79
CA VAL A 133 6.41 -12.27 -3.75
C VAL A 133 5.03 -12.02 -3.14
N LYS A 134 4.18 -11.26 -3.86
CA LYS A 134 2.79 -11.04 -3.48
C LYS A 134 1.86 -11.81 -4.41
N HIS A 135 1.15 -12.79 -3.86
CA HIS A 135 0.31 -13.71 -4.63
C HIS A 135 -1.07 -13.92 -4.01
N ARG A 136 -1.91 -14.72 -4.67
CA ARG A 136 -3.20 -15.19 -4.18
C ARG A 136 -3.12 -16.66 -3.71
N ILE A 137 -4.25 -17.23 -3.27
CA ILE A 137 -4.32 -18.62 -2.81
C ILE A 137 -4.75 -19.60 -3.89
N GLY A 138 -5.06 -19.13 -5.09
CA GLY A 138 -5.47 -19.93 -6.24
C GLY A 138 -5.87 -19.06 -7.42
N ILE A 139 -6.17 -19.71 -8.54
CA ILE A 139 -6.55 -19.10 -9.82
C ILE A 139 -7.70 -19.91 -10.44
N ASP A 140 -8.78 -19.24 -10.83
CA ASP A 140 -9.96 -19.83 -11.48
C ASP A 140 -10.41 -21.11 -10.75
N HIS A 141 -10.30 -22.28 -11.37
CA HIS A 141 -10.66 -23.58 -10.79
C HIS A 141 -9.54 -24.24 -9.97
N ASN A 142 -8.32 -23.70 -10.00
CA ASN A 142 -7.18 -24.21 -9.23
C ASN A 142 -7.21 -23.61 -7.82
N GLU A 143 -8.09 -24.14 -6.97
CA GLU A 143 -8.34 -23.64 -5.60
C GLU A 143 -7.81 -24.58 -4.51
N SER A 144 -7.13 -25.67 -4.88
CA SER A 144 -6.62 -26.63 -3.91
C SER A 144 -5.50 -26.02 -3.04
N TYR A 145 -5.35 -26.53 -1.83
CA TYR A 145 -4.23 -26.15 -0.97
C TYR A 145 -2.90 -26.55 -1.59
N GLU A 146 -2.83 -27.71 -2.21
CA GLU A 146 -1.66 -28.26 -2.87
C GLU A 146 -1.15 -27.29 -3.95
N PHE A 147 -2.06 -26.70 -4.73
CA PHE A 147 -1.68 -25.71 -5.75
C PHE A 147 -0.88 -24.54 -5.18
N VAL A 148 -1.36 -23.89 -4.12
CA VAL A 148 -0.66 -22.74 -3.53
C VAL A 148 0.56 -23.18 -2.72
N ARG A 149 0.52 -24.35 -2.06
CA ARG A 149 1.65 -24.94 -1.35
C ARG A 149 2.82 -25.19 -2.32
N ASP A 150 2.54 -25.81 -3.46
CA ASP A 150 3.56 -26.18 -4.44
C ASP A 150 4.14 -24.94 -5.13
N PHE A 151 3.31 -23.92 -5.39
CA PHE A 151 3.77 -22.59 -5.81
C PHE A 151 4.76 -21.98 -4.82
N VAL A 152 4.40 -21.91 -3.54
CA VAL A 152 5.28 -21.38 -2.49
C VAL A 152 6.55 -22.22 -2.37
N GLY A 153 6.43 -23.56 -2.40
CA GLY A 153 7.56 -24.47 -2.35
C GLY A 153 8.57 -24.20 -3.45
N GLU A 154 8.11 -24.15 -4.71
CA GLU A 154 8.99 -23.91 -5.86
C GLU A 154 9.69 -22.56 -5.80
N VAL A 155 8.93 -21.47 -5.49
CA VAL A 155 9.49 -20.13 -5.43
C VAL A 155 10.42 -19.95 -4.24
N SER A 156 10.19 -20.65 -3.12
CA SER A 156 11.09 -20.61 -1.96
C SER A 156 12.43 -21.30 -2.22
N LEU A 157 12.46 -22.35 -3.04
CA LEU A 157 13.71 -23.01 -3.46
C LEU A 157 14.61 -22.08 -4.29
N ALA A 158 14.03 -21.08 -4.95
CA ALA A 158 14.80 -20.04 -5.64
C ALA A 158 15.36 -18.94 -4.70
N GLY A 159 15.07 -19.01 -3.40
CA GLY A 159 15.59 -18.10 -2.37
C GLY A 159 14.58 -17.05 -1.88
N CYS A 160 13.31 -17.12 -2.26
CA CYS A 160 12.28 -16.24 -1.72
C CYS A 160 11.89 -16.67 -0.30
N ASP A 161 12.16 -15.82 0.68
CA ASP A 161 11.84 -16.10 2.10
C ASP A 161 10.55 -15.42 2.59
N ILE A 162 9.96 -14.51 1.81
CA ILE A 162 8.86 -13.66 2.26
C ILE A 162 7.74 -13.66 1.23
N PHE A 163 6.56 -14.12 1.66
CA PHE A 163 5.35 -14.22 0.85
C PHE A 163 4.21 -13.38 1.42
N ILE A 164 3.66 -12.48 0.60
CA ILE A 164 2.48 -11.70 0.94
C ILE A 164 1.26 -12.35 0.29
N VAL A 165 0.40 -12.96 1.09
CA VAL A 165 -0.68 -13.82 0.60
C VAL A 165 -2.03 -13.12 0.68
N HIS A 166 -2.59 -12.73 -0.47
CA HIS A 166 -3.98 -12.30 -0.52
C HIS A 166 -4.89 -13.52 -0.41
N ALA A 167 -5.57 -13.65 0.74
CA ALA A 167 -6.34 -14.84 1.12
C ALA A 167 -7.65 -15.04 0.32
N ARG A 168 -7.62 -14.75 -0.97
CA ARG A 168 -8.70 -14.97 -1.94
C ARG A 168 -8.17 -15.62 -3.20
N ASN A 169 -9.00 -16.43 -3.84
CA ASN A 169 -8.74 -16.92 -5.19
C ASN A 169 -8.76 -15.75 -6.20
N ALA A 170 -8.01 -15.85 -7.30
CA ALA A 170 -8.13 -14.95 -8.45
C ALA A 170 -9.06 -15.57 -9.49
N VAL A 171 -10.04 -14.81 -9.96
CA VAL A 171 -10.89 -15.18 -11.09
C VAL A 171 -10.47 -14.31 -12.27
N LEU A 172 -9.87 -14.94 -13.29
CA LEU A 172 -9.26 -14.23 -14.41
C LEU A 172 -10.30 -13.74 -15.43
N LYS A 173 -11.40 -14.46 -15.59
CA LYS A 173 -12.47 -14.11 -16.54
C LYS A 173 -13.80 -13.94 -15.82
N GLY A 174 -14.52 -12.87 -16.16
CA GLY A 174 -15.88 -12.63 -15.66
C GLY A 174 -15.96 -11.77 -14.40
N LEU A 175 -14.84 -11.44 -13.72
CA LEU A 175 -14.80 -10.52 -12.60
C LEU A 175 -13.81 -9.39 -12.85
N SER A 176 -14.25 -8.17 -12.61
CA SER A 176 -13.35 -7.00 -12.57
C SER A 176 -12.33 -7.12 -11.42
N PRO A 177 -11.22 -6.35 -11.45
CA PRO A 177 -10.27 -6.31 -10.33
C PRO A 177 -10.91 -5.90 -9.00
N LYS A 178 -11.99 -5.09 -9.02
CA LYS A 178 -12.74 -4.72 -7.83
C LYS A 178 -13.52 -5.91 -7.28
N GLU A 179 -14.29 -6.59 -8.11
CA GLU A 179 -15.07 -7.78 -7.75
C GLU A 179 -14.17 -8.92 -7.27
N ASN A 180 -12.99 -9.10 -7.85
CA ASN A 180 -11.96 -10.05 -7.40
C ASN A 180 -11.45 -9.78 -5.97
N ARG A 181 -11.71 -8.60 -5.40
CA ARG A 181 -11.39 -8.27 -4.01
C ARG A 181 -12.56 -8.48 -3.05
N ASP A 182 -13.76 -8.70 -3.57
CA ASP A 182 -14.99 -8.75 -2.76
C ASP A 182 -15.71 -10.09 -2.89
N ILE A 183 -15.86 -10.64 -4.10
CA ILE A 183 -16.68 -11.83 -4.37
C ILE A 183 -16.02 -13.14 -3.95
N PRO A 184 -14.78 -13.49 -4.38
CA PRO A 184 -14.17 -14.74 -3.93
C PRO A 184 -14.05 -14.78 -2.41
N PRO A 185 -14.36 -15.90 -1.74
CA PRO A 185 -14.36 -15.98 -0.28
C PRO A 185 -12.96 -15.80 0.30
N LEU A 186 -12.89 -15.17 1.49
CA LEU A 186 -11.66 -15.11 2.29
C LEU A 186 -11.38 -16.48 2.93
N ARG A 187 -10.16 -16.99 2.79
CA ARG A 187 -9.71 -18.27 3.32
C ARG A 187 -8.41 -18.09 4.12
N TYR A 188 -8.48 -17.42 5.27
CA TYR A 188 -7.32 -17.20 6.15
C TYR A 188 -6.69 -18.51 6.61
N GLY A 189 -7.49 -19.57 6.81
CA GLY A 189 -7.00 -20.90 7.18
C GLY A 189 -5.97 -21.47 6.19
N THR A 190 -6.07 -21.15 4.89
CA THR A 190 -5.07 -21.52 3.88
C THR A 190 -3.71 -20.86 4.19
N VAL A 191 -3.72 -19.58 4.54
CA VAL A 191 -2.49 -18.84 4.86
C VAL A 191 -1.86 -19.32 6.17
N HIS A 192 -2.68 -19.59 7.18
CA HIS A 192 -2.19 -20.18 8.45
C HIS A 192 -1.60 -21.57 8.24
N ARG A 193 -2.18 -22.37 7.34
CA ARG A 193 -1.64 -23.69 6.99
C ARG A 193 -0.30 -23.57 6.28
N LEU A 194 -0.13 -22.61 5.33
CA LEU A 194 1.16 -22.33 4.70
C LEU A 194 2.23 -21.99 5.76
N LYS A 195 1.91 -21.12 6.72
CA LYS A 195 2.84 -20.78 7.81
C LYS A 195 3.23 -21.99 8.65
N LYS A 196 2.30 -22.92 8.88
CA LYS A 196 2.58 -24.16 9.62
C LYS A 196 3.45 -25.12 8.81
N ASP A 197 3.20 -25.27 7.51
CA ASP A 197 3.93 -26.20 6.64
C ASP A 197 5.32 -25.66 6.26
N PHE A 198 5.50 -24.33 6.23
CA PHE A 198 6.78 -23.64 5.97
C PHE A 198 7.18 -22.72 7.14
N PRO A 199 7.49 -23.24 8.33
CA PRO A 199 7.74 -22.43 9.52
C PRO A 199 8.94 -21.48 9.43
N HIS A 200 9.89 -21.79 8.54
CA HIS A 200 11.09 -21.00 8.26
C HIS A 200 10.82 -19.78 7.37
N LEU A 201 9.75 -19.80 6.57
CA LEU A 201 9.37 -18.68 5.70
C LEU A 201 8.54 -17.64 6.46
N THR A 202 8.59 -16.42 5.97
CA THR A 202 7.78 -15.29 6.46
C THR A 202 6.51 -15.16 5.64
N PHE A 203 5.35 -15.23 6.31
CA PHE A 203 4.06 -15.05 5.67
C PHE A 203 3.35 -13.81 6.18
N VAL A 204 2.95 -12.94 5.25
CA VAL A 204 2.16 -11.73 5.52
C VAL A 204 0.75 -11.93 5.02
N LEU A 205 -0.23 -11.90 5.93
CA LEU A 205 -1.64 -12.05 5.60
C LEU A 205 -2.20 -10.77 4.98
N ASN A 206 -2.84 -10.90 3.82
CA ASN A 206 -3.54 -9.79 3.16
C ASN A 206 -4.97 -10.20 2.76
N GLY A 207 -5.89 -9.24 2.76
CA GLY A 207 -7.26 -9.37 2.28
C GLY A 207 -8.32 -9.19 3.35
N GLY A 208 -9.31 -8.32 3.10
CA GLY A 208 -10.53 -8.18 3.88
C GLY A 208 -10.40 -7.54 5.27
N LEU A 209 -9.21 -7.27 5.77
CA LEU A 209 -9.00 -6.65 7.09
C LEU A 209 -9.40 -5.16 7.05
N GLN A 210 -10.32 -4.77 7.92
CA GLN A 210 -10.96 -3.45 7.90
C GLN A 210 -10.63 -2.58 9.11
N ASN A 211 -10.16 -3.17 10.22
CA ASN A 211 -9.88 -2.45 11.46
C ASN A 211 -8.81 -3.17 12.30
N ASN A 212 -8.30 -2.47 13.31
CA ASN A 212 -7.25 -2.97 14.19
C ASN A 212 -7.67 -4.18 15.04
N ALA A 213 -8.95 -4.34 15.36
CA ALA A 213 -9.44 -5.51 16.08
C ALA A 213 -9.27 -6.79 15.24
N GLN A 214 -9.61 -6.73 13.95
CA GLN A 214 -9.39 -7.86 13.02
C GLN A 214 -7.89 -8.15 12.82
N ILE A 215 -7.06 -7.11 12.74
CA ILE A 215 -5.61 -7.26 12.63
C ILE A 215 -5.05 -7.94 13.89
N ALA A 216 -5.47 -7.51 15.08
CA ALA A 216 -5.05 -8.09 16.34
C ALA A 216 -5.48 -9.56 16.53
N LEU A 217 -6.63 -9.94 15.96
CA LEU A 217 -7.11 -11.32 15.98
C LEU A 217 -6.26 -12.26 15.10
N GLU A 218 -5.79 -11.76 13.95
CA GLU A 218 -5.05 -12.57 12.98
C GLU A 218 -3.52 -12.49 13.18
N GLY A 219 -3.01 -11.35 13.65
CA GLY A 219 -1.58 -11.10 13.82
C GLY A 219 -0.81 -12.17 14.59
N PRO A 220 -1.29 -12.68 15.74
CA PRO A 220 -0.59 -13.72 16.50
C PRO A 220 -0.44 -15.07 15.76
N LYS A 221 -1.17 -15.29 14.66
CA LYS A 221 -1.18 -16.55 13.89
C LYS A 221 -0.24 -16.53 12.70
N ILE A 222 0.40 -15.38 12.42
CA ILE A 222 1.15 -15.10 11.19
C ILE A 222 2.34 -14.19 11.49
N ASP A 223 3.28 -14.02 10.57
CA ASP A 223 4.46 -13.18 10.78
C ASP A 223 4.18 -11.68 10.57
N GLY A 224 3.16 -11.36 9.79
CA GLY A 224 2.77 -9.97 9.52
C GLY A 224 1.42 -9.83 8.83
N VAL A 225 0.96 -8.60 8.72
CA VAL A 225 -0.33 -8.25 8.12
C VAL A 225 -0.18 -7.09 7.14
N MET A 226 -0.79 -7.23 5.96
CA MET A 226 -0.85 -6.17 4.95
C MET A 226 -2.31 -5.70 4.79
N VAL A 227 -2.52 -4.39 4.94
CA VAL A 227 -3.84 -3.76 4.83
C VAL A 227 -3.94 -2.95 3.54
N GLY A 228 -5.04 -3.09 2.81
CA GLY A 228 -5.29 -2.33 1.59
C GLY A 228 -6.25 -1.15 1.84
N ARG A 229 -7.46 -1.27 1.31
CA ARG A 229 -8.49 -0.21 1.27
C ARG A 229 -8.79 0.45 2.61
N ALA A 230 -8.73 -0.29 3.71
CA ALA A 230 -8.98 0.27 5.04
C ALA A 230 -7.91 1.31 5.44
N ALA A 231 -6.63 1.06 5.14
CA ALA A 231 -5.57 2.04 5.39
C ALA A 231 -5.78 3.33 4.59
N TYR A 232 -6.34 3.26 3.37
CA TYR A 232 -6.63 4.42 2.55
C TYR A 232 -7.86 5.21 3.04
N HIS A 233 -8.94 4.51 3.38
CA HIS A 233 -10.21 5.17 3.76
C HIS A 233 -10.25 5.61 5.23
N THR A 234 -9.52 4.90 6.10
CA THR A 234 -9.46 5.16 7.56
C THR A 234 -7.98 5.21 7.99
N PRO A 235 -7.22 6.19 7.48
CA PRO A 235 -5.75 6.18 7.58
C PRO A 235 -5.24 6.22 9.01
N PHE A 236 -5.97 6.82 9.95
CA PHE A 236 -5.57 6.87 11.36
C PHE A 236 -5.49 5.52 12.08
N MET A 237 -6.04 4.45 11.48
CA MET A 237 -5.81 3.11 12.01
C MET A 237 -4.31 2.75 12.05
N MET A 238 -3.50 3.32 11.15
CA MET A 238 -2.06 3.06 11.07
C MET A 238 -1.26 3.70 12.21
N ARG A 239 -1.81 4.71 12.91
CA ARG A 239 -1.10 5.38 14.00
C ARG A 239 -0.73 4.43 15.14
N SER A 240 -1.62 3.51 15.46
CA SER A 240 -1.41 2.51 16.48
C SER A 240 -0.38 1.44 16.10
N TRP A 241 -0.10 1.30 14.81
CA TRP A 241 0.84 0.29 14.33
C TRP A 241 2.27 0.55 14.78
N ASP A 242 2.67 1.83 14.93
CA ASP A 242 4.00 2.17 15.43
C ASP A 242 4.26 1.66 16.86
N THR A 243 3.22 1.54 17.69
CA THR A 243 3.30 0.88 19.00
C THR A 243 3.58 -0.60 18.85
N TRP A 244 2.87 -1.29 17.95
CA TRP A 244 3.09 -2.72 17.69
C TRP A 244 4.48 -3.00 17.12
N PHE A 245 5.02 -2.10 16.29
CA PHE A 245 6.40 -2.21 15.84
C PHE A 245 7.42 -2.09 16.98
N LYS A 246 7.20 -1.17 17.93
CA LYS A 246 8.07 -1.02 19.13
C LYS A 246 8.04 -2.26 20.01
N GLU A 247 6.88 -2.89 20.13
CA GLU A 247 6.70 -4.12 20.91
C GLU A 247 7.13 -5.38 20.15
N GLY A 248 7.37 -5.28 18.83
CA GLY A 248 7.75 -6.39 17.97
C GLY A 248 6.65 -7.44 17.76
N LYS A 249 5.39 -7.11 18.05
CA LYS A 249 4.25 -8.02 17.93
C LYS A 249 2.94 -7.27 17.66
N ILE A 250 2.01 -7.91 16.95
CA ILE A 250 0.65 -7.42 16.73
C ILE A 250 -0.25 -7.86 17.90
N GLY A 251 -1.14 -6.97 18.30
CA GLY A 251 -2.25 -7.32 19.22
C GLY A 251 -2.02 -7.09 20.70
N ALA A 252 -0.88 -6.47 21.10
CA ALA A 252 -0.72 -6.01 22.46
C ALA A 252 -1.61 -4.76 22.69
N ASP A 253 -2.42 -4.82 23.73
CA ASP A 253 -3.25 -3.72 24.28
C ASP A 253 -3.94 -2.79 23.27
N LEU A 254 -5.06 -3.26 22.68
CA LEU A 254 -5.95 -2.41 21.87
C LEU A 254 -6.50 -1.21 22.66
N GLU A 255 -6.62 -1.29 23.99
CA GLU A 255 -7.17 -0.24 24.84
C GLU A 255 -6.30 1.02 24.87
N HIS A 256 -4.97 0.88 24.83
CA HIS A 256 -4.04 2.03 24.80
C HIS A 256 -3.84 2.62 23.42
N VAL A 257 -4.34 1.96 22.38
CA VAL A 257 -4.10 2.27 20.97
C VAL A 257 -5.31 2.94 20.29
N SER A 258 -6.46 2.97 20.97
CA SER A 258 -7.76 3.35 20.38
C SER A 258 -8.18 4.82 20.55
N GLY A 259 -7.30 5.68 21.06
CA GLY A 259 -7.62 7.12 21.17
C GLY A 259 -7.88 7.75 19.80
N GLU A 260 -9.06 8.34 19.60
CA GLU A 260 -9.34 9.17 18.44
C GLU A 260 -8.27 10.27 18.30
N PRO A 261 -7.72 10.49 17.08
CA PRO A 261 -6.73 11.55 16.89
C PRO A 261 -7.33 12.92 17.25
N SER A 262 -6.55 13.70 17.98
CA SER A 262 -6.97 15.06 18.35
C SER A 262 -7.21 15.93 17.11
N GLU A 263 -8.06 16.92 17.26
CA GLU A 263 -8.27 17.94 16.21
C GLU A 263 -6.97 18.63 15.83
N ALA A 264 -6.11 18.90 16.81
CA ALA A 264 -4.80 19.52 16.59
C ALA A 264 -3.90 18.68 15.69
N LEU A 265 -3.81 17.37 15.92
CA LEU A 265 -3.02 16.46 15.08
C LEU A 265 -3.57 16.39 13.64
N ARG A 266 -4.89 16.33 13.47
CA ARG A 266 -5.49 16.34 12.13
C ARG A 266 -5.15 17.62 11.38
N PHE A 267 -5.20 18.74 12.06
CA PHE A 267 -4.84 20.05 11.49
C PHE A 267 -3.35 20.14 11.13
N GLU A 268 -2.47 19.63 12.00
CA GLU A 268 -1.03 19.56 11.72
C GLU A 268 -0.74 18.75 10.46
N ILE A 269 -1.32 17.57 10.32
CA ILE A 269 -1.17 16.73 9.13
C ILE A 269 -1.72 17.44 7.88
N GLU A 270 -2.88 18.08 7.98
CA GLU A 270 -3.46 18.87 6.89
C GLU A 270 -2.51 19.99 6.45
N GLN A 271 -1.91 20.70 7.42
CA GLN A 271 -0.95 21.78 7.16
C GLN A 271 0.31 21.26 6.46
N GLN A 272 0.87 20.15 6.92
CA GLN A 272 2.03 19.51 6.26
C GLN A 272 1.70 19.07 4.84
N MET A 273 0.51 18.49 4.62
CA MET A 273 0.05 18.15 3.27
C MET A 273 -0.14 19.39 2.38
N ALA A 274 -0.69 20.49 2.89
CA ALA A 274 -0.85 21.72 2.13
C ALA A 274 0.50 22.34 1.75
N GLN A 275 1.49 22.28 2.63
CA GLN A 275 2.87 22.71 2.35
C GLN A 275 3.51 21.82 1.28
N TYR A 276 3.41 20.50 1.43
CA TYR A 276 3.90 19.53 0.46
C TYR A 276 3.30 19.78 -0.92
N MET A 277 1.97 19.88 -1.01
CA MET A 277 1.27 20.20 -2.26
C MET A 277 1.74 21.51 -2.88
N SER A 278 1.99 22.54 -2.06
CA SER A 278 2.50 23.85 -2.55
C SER A 278 3.88 23.73 -3.18
N ILE A 279 4.76 22.89 -2.62
CA ILE A 279 6.09 22.59 -3.17
C ILE A 279 5.95 21.81 -4.48
N GLN A 280 5.15 20.73 -4.48
CA GLN A 280 4.96 19.88 -5.66
C GLN A 280 4.33 20.64 -6.83
N CYS A 281 3.33 21.49 -6.59
CA CYS A 281 2.72 22.32 -7.64
C CYS A 281 3.75 23.24 -8.31
N LYS A 282 4.67 23.82 -7.52
CA LYS A 282 5.71 24.72 -8.04
C LYS A 282 6.79 23.98 -8.82
N SER A 283 7.21 22.80 -8.35
CA SER A 283 8.32 22.04 -8.95
C SER A 283 7.90 21.25 -10.18
N THR A 284 6.68 20.70 -10.20
CA THR A 284 6.22 19.78 -11.25
C THR A 284 5.13 20.35 -12.16
N GLY A 285 4.49 21.46 -11.78
CA GLY A 285 3.30 22.00 -12.45
C GLY A 285 2.04 21.16 -12.22
N GLN A 286 2.09 20.13 -11.39
CA GLN A 286 0.96 19.23 -11.12
C GLN A 286 -0.09 19.93 -10.26
N SER A 287 -1.37 19.68 -10.55
CA SER A 287 -2.46 20.23 -9.73
C SER A 287 -2.53 19.60 -8.36
N TRP A 288 -2.73 20.40 -7.32
CA TRP A 288 -2.94 19.92 -5.95
C TRP A 288 -4.16 18.99 -5.80
N LEU A 289 -5.15 19.07 -6.68
CA LEU A 289 -6.34 18.19 -6.66
C LEU A 289 -5.96 16.70 -6.74
N SER A 290 -4.95 16.37 -7.56
CA SER A 290 -4.49 14.99 -7.70
C SER A 290 -3.83 14.45 -6.42
N MET A 291 -3.29 15.33 -5.59
CA MET A 291 -2.64 15.01 -4.32
C MET A 291 -3.62 15.02 -3.15
N ALA A 292 -4.52 16.03 -3.10
CA ALA A 292 -5.49 16.20 -2.02
C ALA A 292 -6.47 15.02 -1.88
N ARG A 293 -6.74 14.31 -2.99
CA ARG A 293 -7.64 13.12 -2.99
C ARG A 293 -7.25 12.07 -1.95
N HIS A 294 -5.97 11.95 -1.64
CA HIS A 294 -5.45 10.92 -0.72
C HIS A 294 -5.74 11.24 0.75
N MET A 295 -5.87 12.52 1.09
CA MET A 295 -6.13 12.92 2.49
C MET A 295 -7.61 13.10 2.81
N LEU A 296 -8.55 12.85 1.87
CA LEU A 296 -9.98 13.05 2.09
C LEU A 296 -10.59 12.23 3.23
N GLY A 297 -9.88 11.19 3.69
CA GLY A 297 -10.19 10.43 4.90
C GLY A 297 -9.77 11.09 6.22
N LEU A 298 -8.97 12.18 6.18
CA LEU A 298 -8.35 12.80 7.35
C LEU A 298 -9.34 13.21 8.45
N TRP A 299 -10.50 13.73 8.07
CA TRP A 299 -11.56 14.15 8.99
C TRP A 299 -12.74 13.18 9.06
N HIS A 300 -12.56 11.92 8.65
CA HIS A 300 -13.63 10.92 8.69
C HIS A 300 -14.23 10.81 10.10
N GLY A 301 -15.56 10.75 10.20
CA GLY A 301 -16.29 10.67 11.48
C GLY A 301 -16.35 11.95 12.30
N GLN A 302 -15.68 13.04 11.88
CA GLN A 302 -15.65 14.30 12.62
C GLN A 302 -16.70 15.31 12.15
N ALA A 303 -17.13 16.20 13.05
CA ALA A 303 -18.05 17.27 12.72
C ALA A 303 -17.51 18.15 11.59
N GLY A 304 -18.35 18.50 10.62
CA GLY A 304 -17.98 19.31 9.46
C GLY A 304 -17.14 18.62 8.39
N ALA A 305 -16.79 17.33 8.54
CA ALA A 305 -15.96 16.57 7.59
C ALA A 305 -16.49 16.59 6.15
N ARG A 306 -17.84 16.61 5.97
CA ARG A 306 -18.46 16.68 4.64
C ARG A 306 -18.12 18.00 3.94
N LEU A 307 -18.27 19.12 4.63
CA LEU A 307 -18.00 20.46 4.09
C LEU A 307 -16.50 20.62 3.79
N TRP A 308 -15.66 20.13 4.68
CA TRP A 308 -14.21 20.10 4.49
C TRP A 308 -13.82 19.34 3.22
N ARG A 309 -14.35 18.12 3.02
CA ARG A 309 -14.09 17.33 1.81
C ARG A 309 -14.59 18.02 0.54
N GLN A 310 -15.74 18.69 0.58
CA GLN A 310 -16.27 19.44 -0.55
C GLN A 310 -15.27 20.51 -1.02
N VAL A 311 -14.66 21.25 -0.09
CA VAL A 311 -13.65 22.26 -0.43
C VAL A 311 -12.41 21.63 -1.07
N TRP A 312 -11.87 20.56 -0.49
CA TRP A 312 -10.68 19.88 -1.02
C TRP A 312 -10.94 19.07 -2.31
N SER A 313 -12.20 18.90 -2.70
CA SER A 313 -12.58 18.23 -3.94
C SER A 313 -13.12 19.20 -5.01
N ASP A 314 -13.18 20.50 -4.72
CA ASP A 314 -13.77 21.49 -5.63
C ASP A 314 -12.76 21.91 -6.71
N SER A 315 -13.01 21.47 -7.94
CA SER A 315 -12.20 21.81 -9.11
C SER A 315 -12.21 23.30 -9.48
N HIS A 316 -13.20 24.07 -9.04
CA HIS A 316 -13.24 25.52 -9.24
C HIS A 316 -12.19 26.26 -8.41
N LEU A 317 -11.63 25.61 -7.39
CA LEU A 317 -10.57 26.16 -6.54
C LEU A 317 -9.16 25.80 -7.01
N LYS A 318 -9.00 25.15 -8.17
CA LYS A 318 -7.71 24.64 -8.69
C LYS A 318 -6.61 25.70 -8.82
N ASP A 319 -7.00 26.95 -9.06
CA ASP A 319 -6.08 28.08 -9.24
C ASP A 319 -5.66 28.76 -7.91
N LEU A 320 -6.23 28.34 -6.79
CA LEU A 320 -5.82 28.78 -5.47
C LEU A 320 -4.65 27.94 -4.98
N SER A 321 -3.81 28.55 -4.12
CA SER A 321 -2.76 27.82 -3.43
C SER A 321 -3.35 26.79 -2.44
N PRO A 322 -2.69 25.65 -2.20
CA PRO A 322 -3.13 24.67 -1.22
C PRO A 322 -3.36 25.27 0.19
N LEU A 323 -2.57 26.25 0.59
CA LEU A 323 -2.73 26.94 1.89
C LEU A 323 -4.04 27.77 1.94
N GLU A 324 -4.41 28.47 0.86
CA GLU A 324 -5.69 29.17 0.78
C GLU A 324 -6.87 28.21 0.79
N VAL A 325 -6.75 27.06 0.08
CA VAL A 325 -7.77 26.00 0.10
C VAL A 325 -7.92 25.43 1.51
N MET A 326 -6.82 25.18 2.23
CA MET A 326 -6.84 24.71 3.62
C MET A 326 -7.58 25.68 4.54
N GLN A 327 -7.32 27.01 4.43
CA GLN A 327 -8.03 28.00 5.20
C GLN A 327 -9.55 27.97 4.95
N ARG A 328 -9.96 27.86 3.67
CA ARG A 328 -11.37 27.72 3.29
C ARG A 328 -11.99 26.44 3.83
N ALA A 329 -11.28 25.32 3.74
CA ALA A 329 -11.73 24.03 4.26
C ALA A 329 -11.93 24.06 5.77
N THR A 330 -11.01 24.70 6.51
CA THR A 330 -11.11 24.91 7.97
C THR A 330 -12.34 25.75 8.33
N LEU A 331 -12.59 26.86 7.64
CA LEU A 331 -13.76 27.72 7.86
C LEU A 331 -15.06 26.97 7.55
N ALA A 332 -15.10 26.25 6.44
CA ALA A 332 -16.27 25.44 6.04
C ALA A 332 -16.57 24.36 7.09
N ARG A 333 -15.53 23.66 7.60
CA ARG A 333 -15.68 22.64 8.65
C ARG A 333 -16.25 23.23 9.95
N LYS A 334 -15.83 24.42 10.35
CA LYS A 334 -16.32 25.10 11.56
C LYS A 334 -17.69 25.76 11.39
N GLY A 335 -18.33 25.65 10.23
CA GLY A 335 -19.64 26.21 9.95
C GLY A 335 -19.65 27.75 9.78
N VAL A 336 -18.48 28.37 9.60
CA VAL A 336 -18.37 29.81 9.35
C VAL A 336 -18.74 30.08 7.89
N LYS A 337 -19.86 30.76 7.66
CA LYS A 337 -20.29 31.17 6.31
C LYS A 337 -19.32 32.20 5.73
N LYS A 338 -19.07 32.11 4.38
CA LYS A 338 -18.37 33.16 3.63
C LYS A 338 -19.08 34.50 3.89
N GLY A 339 -18.44 35.40 4.63
CA GLY A 339 -18.99 36.75 4.86
C GLY A 339 -18.61 37.40 6.20
N GLU A 340 -18.28 36.62 7.23
CA GLU A 340 -17.76 37.19 8.47
C GLU A 340 -16.23 37.36 8.38
N LYS A 341 -15.81 38.57 7.94
CA LYS A 341 -14.44 39.03 8.17
C LYS A 341 -14.19 38.95 9.67
N ALA A 342 -13.04 38.41 10.07
CA ALA A 342 -12.53 38.51 11.40
C ALA A 342 -12.43 40.01 11.78
N LEU A 343 -13.50 40.53 12.37
CA LEU A 343 -13.48 41.78 13.15
C LEU A 343 -13.17 41.35 14.57
N GLY A 344 -11.99 41.65 15.02
CA GLY A 344 -11.67 41.49 16.44
C GLY A 344 -10.20 41.31 16.71
N GLY A 345 -9.56 42.41 16.99
CA GLY A 345 -8.22 42.44 17.54
C GLY A 345 -7.69 43.85 17.57
N ALA A 346 -8.25 44.68 18.44
CA ALA A 346 -7.57 45.87 18.90
C ALA A 346 -6.56 45.49 19.97
#